data_f69eae1a1150e10dfac427c85e08a57e
#
_entry.id   f69eae1a1150e10dfac427c85e08a57e
#
_cell.length_a   1.000
_cell.length_b   1.000
_cell.length_c   1.000
_cell.angle_alpha   90.00
_cell.angle_beta   90.00
_cell.angle_gamma   90.00
#
_symmetry.space_group_name_H-M   'P 1'
#
loop_
_entity.id
_entity.type
_entity.pdbx_description
1 polymer ?
#
loop_
_entity_poly.entity_id
_entity_poly.type
_entity_poly.pdbx_seq_one_letter_code
_entity_poly.pdbx_strand_id
1 'polypeptide(L)'
;LVGIINFGAYIPKYRLGADTIGWHSNQERSVANFDEDTVTMAVAAGYECIKGFDRGQIDGLIFASTTPPYSEKQCAAIVAEALDLNENLFTSDVTDVLKCGTTALRSAFDAISAGSCGLMLVIISDSRQGPPRSETERNSGDGAVGFLLGSHNVIAEYEGFYSVTKNLLDNWRSNGDPFVRTWEDRFAIEEGLENVLNDAISAYLLKYNMKPSDFARVA
;
A
#
# COMPACT_ATOMS: atom_id res chain seq x y z
N LEU A 1 9.67 -21.16 -3.83
CA LEU A 1 8.91 -20.39 -2.84
C LEU A 1 9.25 -18.90 -2.98
N VAL A 2 8.27 -18.06 -3.21
CA VAL A 2 8.45 -16.62 -3.21
C VAL A 2 7.54 -16.01 -2.14
N GLY A 3 8.00 -15.01 -1.41
CA GLY A 3 7.20 -14.43 -0.36
C GLY A 3 7.87 -13.25 0.34
N ILE A 4 7.33 -12.89 1.51
CA ILE A 4 7.83 -11.83 2.36
C ILE A 4 8.97 -12.37 3.22
N ILE A 5 10.11 -11.70 3.21
CA ILE A 5 11.30 -12.01 4.03
C ILE A 5 11.28 -11.16 5.30
N ASN A 6 10.93 -9.89 5.15
CA ASN A 6 10.89 -8.94 6.26
C ASN A 6 9.89 -7.83 5.95
N PHE A 7 9.51 -7.09 6.99
CA PHE A 7 8.67 -5.91 6.87
C PHE A 7 9.10 -4.82 7.86
N GLY A 8 8.73 -3.59 7.55
CA GLY A 8 8.92 -2.44 8.42
C GLY A 8 7.77 -1.47 8.25
N ALA A 9 7.44 -0.73 9.28
CA ALA A 9 6.35 0.24 9.23
C ALA A 9 6.79 1.57 9.85
N TYR A 10 6.20 2.64 9.34
CA TYR A 10 6.30 3.97 9.92
C TYR A 10 4.91 4.55 10.14
N ILE A 11 4.64 4.97 11.36
CA ILE A 11 3.40 5.67 11.74
C ILE A 11 3.81 7.02 12.30
N PRO A 12 3.38 8.15 11.70
CA PRO A 12 3.67 9.49 12.21
C PRO A 12 3.36 9.64 13.69
N LYS A 13 4.11 10.49 14.35
CA LYS A 13 4.02 10.69 15.81
C LYS A 13 2.71 11.35 16.22
N TYR A 14 2.24 12.29 15.42
CA TYR A 14 1.06 13.10 15.77
C TYR A 14 -0.24 12.32 15.61
N ARG A 15 -1.22 12.73 16.42
CA ARG A 15 -2.57 12.17 16.42
C ARG A 15 -3.59 13.27 16.31
N LEU A 16 -4.58 13.05 15.45
CA LEU A 16 -5.79 13.85 15.42
C LEU A 16 -6.84 13.10 16.23
N GLY A 17 -7.18 13.62 17.40
CA GLY A 17 -8.13 13.00 18.31
C GLY A 17 -9.53 13.58 18.16
N ALA A 18 -10.50 12.86 18.70
CA ALA A 18 -11.91 13.22 18.68
C ALA A 18 -12.20 14.61 19.26
N ASP A 19 -11.48 14.99 20.31
CA ASP A 19 -11.66 16.28 21.00
C ASP A 19 -11.25 17.47 20.12
N THR A 20 -10.34 17.28 19.17
CA THR A 20 -9.81 18.34 18.33
C THR A 20 -10.81 18.81 17.28
N ILE A 21 -11.70 17.93 16.80
CA ILE A 21 -12.63 18.19 15.70
C ILE A 21 -14.09 17.88 16.04
N GLY A 22 -14.37 17.64 17.30
CA GLY A 22 -15.74 17.38 17.79
C GLY A 22 -16.32 16.05 17.30
N TRP A 23 -15.49 15.06 17.05
CA TRP A 23 -15.95 13.71 16.77
C TRP A 23 -16.46 13.04 18.05
N HIS A 24 -17.58 12.39 17.98
CA HIS A 24 -18.10 11.56 19.06
C HIS A 24 -17.51 10.14 19.02
N SER A 25 -16.17 10.03 19.04
CA SER A 25 -15.44 8.77 18.92
C SER A 25 -14.20 8.83 19.80
N ASN A 26 -13.84 7.72 20.39
CA ASN A 26 -12.57 7.53 21.11
C ASN A 26 -11.41 7.15 20.15
N GLN A 27 -11.63 7.23 18.85
CA GLN A 27 -10.61 6.90 17.85
C GLN A 27 -9.73 8.10 17.55
N GLU A 28 -8.45 7.83 17.42
CA GLU A 28 -7.44 8.78 16.95
C GLU A 28 -6.89 8.30 15.61
N ARG A 29 -6.52 9.22 14.73
CA ARG A 29 -5.77 8.90 13.52
C ARG A 29 -4.36 9.45 13.57
N SER A 30 -3.41 8.77 12.91
CA SER A 30 -2.06 9.29 12.69
C SER A 30 -2.10 10.43 11.67
N VAL A 31 -1.27 11.44 11.90
CA VAL A 31 -1.16 12.62 11.04
C VAL A 31 0.31 12.93 10.81
N ALA A 32 0.70 13.02 9.54
CA ALA A 32 2.03 13.46 9.14
C ALA A 32 2.32 14.87 9.68
N ASN A 33 3.56 15.09 10.09
CA ASN A 33 4.02 16.43 10.48
C ASN A 33 4.13 17.32 9.22
N PHE A 34 4.33 18.64 9.41
CA PHE A 34 4.45 19.59 8.31
C PHE A 34 5.66 19.33 7.38
N ASP A 35 6.67 18.63 7.88
CA ASP A 35 7.87 18.22 7.17
C ASP A 35 7.87 16.73 6.72
N GLU A 36 6.76 16.04 6.93
CA GLU A 36 6.55 14.66 6.49
C GLU A 36 5.61 14.60 5.28
N ASP A 37 5.98 13.77 4.32
CA ASP A 37 5.17 13.39 3.16
C ASP A 37 5.26 11.88 2.89
N THR A 38 4.61 11.41 1.84
CA THR A 38 4.62 9.97 1.52
C THR A 38 6.00 9.44 1.15
N VAL A 39 6.91 10.27 0.66
CA VAL A 39 8.29 9.87 0.36
C VAL A 39 9.12 9.76 1.64
N THR A 40 9.04 10.74 2.53
CA THR A 40 9.77 10.73 3.81
C THR A 40 9.31 9.59 4.71
N MET A 41 7.99 9.35 4.78
CA MET A 41 7.43 8.19 5.49
C MET A 41 7.88 6.87 4.88
N ALA A 42 7.93 6.79 3.54
CA ALA A 42 8.41 5.61 2.83
C ALA A 42 9.87 5.29 3.15
N VAL A 43 10.73 6.31 3.20
CA VAL A 43 12.15 6.13 3.60
C VAL A 43 12.24 5.57 5.01
N ALA A 44 11.46 6.11 5.95
CA ALA A 44 11.46 5.63 7.34
C ALA A 44 11.02 4.15 7.44
N ALA A 45 9.91 3.78 6.76
CA ALA A 45 9.43 2.40 6.72
C ALA A 45 10.42 1.45 6.02
N GLY A 46 11.00 1.90 4.90
CA GLY A 46 12.02 1.17 4.16
C GLY A 46 13.27 0.92 4.99
N TYR A 47 13.76 1.92 5.70
CA TYR A 47 14.90 1.80 6.59
C TYR A 47 14.70 0.71 7.66
N GLU A 48 13.55 0.71 8.34
CA GLU A 48 13.24 -0.33 9.31
C GLU A 48 13.06 -1.71 8.66
N CYS A 49 12.51 -1.76 7.45
CA CYS A 49 12.31 -2.99 6.69
C CYS A 49 13.63 -3.68 6.31
N ILE A 50 14.64 -2.90 5.89
CA ILE A 50 15.92 -3.45 5.40
C ILE A 50 17.02 -3.48 6.47
N LYS A 51 16.68 -3.16 7.71
CA LYS A 51 17.63 -3.17 8.82
C LYS A 51 18.25 -4.55 9.04
N GLY A 52 19.57 -4.63 8.95
CA GLY A 52 20.32 -5.88 9.07
C GLY A 52 20.43 -6.69 7.77
N PHE A 53 19.89 -6.20 6.66
CA PHE A 53 20.08 -6.76 5.33
C PHE A 53 21.18 -6.03 4.56
N ASP A 54 21.84 -6.75 3.68
CA ASP A 54 22.82 -6.17 2.75
C ASP A 54 22.05 -5.43 1.62
N ARG A 55 22.16 -4.10 1.66
CA ARG A 55 21.53 -3.20 0.69
C ARG A 55 21.99 -3.45 -0.75
N GLY A 56 23.22 -3.94 -0.89
CA GLY A 56 23.82 -4.27 -2.18
C GLY A 56 23.15 -5.44 -2.90
N GLN A 57 22.34 -6.23 -2.19
CA GLN A 57 21.60 -7.37 -2.76
C GLN A 57 20.18 -7.03 -3.19
N ILE A 58 19.71 -5.79 -2.94
CA ILE A 58 18.37 -5.36 -3.36
C ILE A 58 18.42 -4.97 -4.83
N ASP A 59 17.69 -5.73 -5.67
CA ASP A 59 17.68 -5.57 -7.13
C ASP A 59 16.56 -4.65 -7.62
N GLY A 60 15.56 -4.40 -6.80
CA GLY A 60 14.44 -3.56 -7.19
C GLY A 60 13.73 -2.89 -6.04
N LEU A 61 13.15 -1.72 -6.33
CA LEU A 61 12.28 -0.97 -5.43
C LEU A 61 11.03 -0.52 -6.17
N ILE A 62 9.86 -0.84 -5.62
CA ILE A 62 8.58 -0.30 -6.06
C ILE A 62 8.00 0.57 -4.96
N PHE A 63 7.73 1.83 -5.29
CA PHE A 63 6.98 2.76 -4.45
C PHE A 63 5.51 2.76 -4.87
N ALA A 64 4.60 2.58 -3.92
CA ALA A 64 3.16 2.58 -4.18
C ALA A 64 2.46 3.64 -3.32
N SER A 65 1.69 4.53 -3.96
CA SER A 65 0.99 5.61 -3.26
C SER A 65 -0.16 6.15 -4.10
N THR A 66 -1.27 6.53 -3.45
CA THR A 66 -2.32 7.34 -4.08
C THR A 66 -2.08 8.84 -3.91
N THR A 67 -1.08 9.21 -3.12
CA THR A 67 -0.74 10.59 -2.77
C THR A 67 0.75 10.92 -2.94
N PRO A 68 1.37 10.56 -4.11
CA PRO A 68 2.75 10.94 -4.36
C PRO A 68 2.87 12.48 -4.37
N PRO A 69 3.97 13.05 -3.83
CA PRO A 69 4.13 14.50 -3.77
C PRO A 69 4.39 15.14 -5.14
N TYR A 70 4.77 14.34 -6.13
CA TYR A 70 5.07 14.80 -7.47
C TYR A 70 4.11 14.21 -8.50
N SER A 71 3.65 15.04 -9.43
CA SER A 71 2.89 14.57 -10.60
C SER A 71 3.82 13.94 -11.67
N GLU A 72 5.10 14.34 -11.70
CA GLU A 72 6.03 13.96 -12.76
C GLU A 72 7.48 13.87 -12.24
N LYS A 73 7.69 12.98 -11.27
CA LYS A 73 9.00 12.62 -10.72
C LYS A 73 8.89 11.23 -10.09
N GLN A 74 9.82 10.34 -10.41
CA GLN A 74 9.83 9.00 -9.82
C GLN A 74 10.21 9.06 -8.33
N CYS A 75 9.26 8.74 -7.45
CA CYS A 75 9.46 8.70 -6.01
C CYS A 75 10.33 7.52 -5.58
N ALA A 76 10.19 6.37 -6.26
CA ALA A 76 11.02 5.19 -6.00
C ALA A 76 12.52 5.48 -6.09
N ALA A 77 12.95 6.31 -7.07
CA ALA A 77 14.35 6.70 -7.20
C ALA A 77 14.84 7.57 -6.02
N ILE A 78 13.99 8.49 -5.53
CA ILE A 78 14.31 9.31 -4.36
C ILE A 78 14.47 8.42 -3.11
N VAL A 79 13.54 7.48 -2.93
CA VAL A 79 13.56 6.55 -1.80
C VAL A 79 14.78 5.65 -1.88
N ALA A 80 15.12 5.14 -3.07
CA ALA A 80 16.30 4.29 -3.27
C ALA A 80 17.60 5.00 -2.88
N GLU A 81 17.77 6.25 -3.33
CA GLU A 81 18.91 7.08 -2.97
C GLU A 81 18.96 7.37 -1.46
N ALA A 82 17.83 7.73 -0.85
CA ALA A 82 17.75 8.00 0.59
C ALA A 82 18.03 6.76 1.46
N LEU A 83 17.75 5.56 0.95
CA LEU A 83 18.06 4.29 1.59
C LEU A 83 19.47 3.79 1.29
N ASP A 84 20.27 4.52 0.52
CA ASP A 84 21.62 4.14 0.11
C ASP A 84 21.65 2.77 -0.60
N LEU A 85 20.70 2.57 -1.53
CA LEU A 85 20.64 1.39 -2.39
C LEU A 85 21.54 1.56 -3.62
N ASN A 86 21.89 0.45 -4.26
CA ASN A 86 22.69 0.48 -5.49
C ASN A 86 22.01 1.29 -6.60
N GLU A 87 22.79 1.97 -7.43
CA GLU A 87 22.29 2.65 -8.63
C GLU A 87 21.78 1.64 -9.69
N ASN A 88 22.31 0.42 -9.69
CA ASN A 88 21.93 -0.63 -10.64
C ASN A 88 20.73 -1.44 -10.11
N LEU A 89 19.61 -0.79 -9.79
CA LEU A 89 18.40 -1.48 -9.40
C LEU A 89 17.21 -1.05 -10.27
N PHE A 90 16.24 -1.93 -10.40
CA PHE A 90 14.95 -1.60 -11.02
C PHE A 90 14.14 -0.69 -10.09
N THR A 91 13.59 0.41 -10.60
CA THR A 91 12.68 1.27 -9.83
C THR A 91 11.38 1.52 -10.57
N SER A 92 10.27 1.55 -9.86
CA SER A 92 8.95 1.86 -10.40
C SER A 92 8.05 2.52 -9.37
N ASP A 93 7.19 3.41 -9.82
CA ASP A 93 6.08 3.96 -9.03
C ASP A 93 4.76 3.33 -9.50
N VAL A 94 3.91 2.94 -8.55
CA VAL A 94 2.53 2.48 -8.80
C VAL A 94 1.58 3.44 -8.10
N THR A 95 0.84 4.22 -8.89
CA THR A 95 0.02 5.33 -8.40
C THR A 95 -1.41 5.26 -8.93
N ASP A 96 -2.23 6.26 -8.61
CA ASP A 96 -3.55 6.55 -9.20
C ASP A 96 -4.67 5.54 -8.92
N VAL A 97 -4.44 4.56 -8.05
CA VAL A 97 -5.46 3.55 -7.70
C VAL A 97 -5.33 3.10 -6.25
N LEU A 98 -6.47 2.93 -5.56
CA LEU A 98 -6.47 2.50 -4.14
C LEU A 98 -5.78 1.15 -3.90
N LYS A 99 -5.80 0.26 -4.87
CA LYS A 99 -5.11 -1.03 -4.81
C LYS A 99 -3.63 -0.97 -5.25
N CYS A 100 -3.00 0.21 -5.34
CA CYS A 100 -1.61 0.37 -5.79
C CYS A 100 -0.65 -0.53 -4.99
N GLY A 101 -0.83 -0.64 -3.68
CA GLY A 101 0.01 -1.48 -2.82
C GLY A 101 -0.06 -2.97 -3.17
N THR A 102 -1.26 -3.53 -3.33
CA THR A 102 -1.42 -4.94 -3.71
C THR A 102 -0.98 -5.20 -5.15
N THR A 103 -1.13 -4.22 -6.04
CA THR A 103 -0.61 -4.28 -7.41
C THR A 103 0.92 -4.30 -7.43
N ALA A 104 1.56 -3.45 -6.62
CA ALA A 104 3.01 -3.41 -6.46
C ALA A 104 3.56 -4.73 -5.90
N LEU A 105 2.94 -5.27 -4.84
CA LEU A 105 3.32 -6.55 -4.26
C LEU A 105 3.25 -7.68 -5.29
N ARG A 106 2.14 -7.75 -6.05
CA ARG A 106 2.01 -8.74 -7.10
C ARG A 106 3.08 -8.61 -8.16
N SER A 107 3.32 -7.40 -8.67
CA SER A 107 4.34 -7.15 -9.70
C SER A 107 5.73 -7.59 -9.23
N ALA A 108 6.05 -7.35 -7.94
CA ALA A 108 7.29 -7.78 -7.34
C ALA A 108 7.38 -9.32 -7.21
N PHE A 109 6.31 -10.00 -6.77
CA PHE A 109 6.28 -11.46 -6.73
C PHE A 109 6.42 -12.08 -8.13
N ASP A 110 5.76 -11.51 -9.13
CA ASP A 110 5.87 -11.96 -10.52
C ASP A 110 7.31 -11.77 -11.05
N ALA A 111 7.98 -10.64 -10.74
CA ALA A 111 9.37 -10.37 -11.14
C ALA A 111 10.36 -11.34 -10.50
N ILE A 112 10.20 -11.61 -9.19
CA ILE A 112 11.04 -12.59 -8.48
C ILE A 112 10.80 -14.01 -9.03
N SER A 113 9.55 -14.39 -9.26
CA SER A 113 9.20 -15.70 -9.82
C SER A 113 9.73 -15.89 -11.24
N ALA A 114 9.79 -14.83 -12.03
CA ALA A 114 10.38 -14.83 -13.38
C ALA A 114 11.91 -14.82 -13.38
N GLY A 115 12.55 -14.60 -12.23
CA GLY A 115 14.00 -14.49 -12.12
C GLY A 115 14.58 -13.17 -12.62
N SER A 116 13.74 -12.16 -12.83
CA SER A 116 14.18 -10.82 -13.25
C SER A 116 14.81 -10.02 -12.09
N CYS A 117 14.41 -10.32 -10.86
CA CYS A 117 14.97 -9.79 -9.63
C CYS A 117 15.06 -10.90 -8.60
N GLY A 118 16.08 -10.87 -7.73
CA GLY A 118 16.23 -11.82 -6.63
C GLY A 118 15.61 -11.30 -5.33
N LEU A 119 15.80 -10.02 -5.05
CA LEU A 119 15.36 -9.34 -3.83
C LEU A 119 14.72 -8.00 -4.15
N MET A 120 13.46 -7.81 -3.80
CA MET A 120 12.72 -6.58 -4.07
C MET A 120 12.18 -5.94 -2.80
N LEU A 121 12.30 -4.62 -2.73
CA LEU A 121 11.68 -3.79 -1.70
C LEU A 121 10.42 -3.14 -2.28
N VAL A 122 9.27 -3.41 -1.67
CA VAL A 122 8.00 -2.74 -1.99
C VAL A 122 7.63 -1.85 -0.83
N ILE A 123 7.44 -0.56 -1.08
CA ILE A 123 7.05 0.41 -0.05
C ILE A 123 5.72 1.04 -0.43
N ILE A 124 4.77 0.99 0.49
CA ILE A 124 3.44 1.55 0.34
C ILE A 124 3.32 2.69 1.34
N SER A 125 2.97 3.89 0.88
CA SER A 125 2.90 5.08 1.73
C SER A 125 1.80 6.01 1.27
N ASP A 126 0.91 6.40 2.18
CA ASP A 126 -0.17 7.33 1.87
C ASP A 126 -0.43 8.37 2.97
N SER A 127 -0.85 9.56 2.53
CA SER A 127 -1.35 10.65 3.35
C SER A 127 -2.62 11.22 2.70
N ARG A 128 -3.73 10.48 2.81
CA ARG A 128 -4.99 10.82 2.15
C ARG A 128 -5.80 11.82 2.96
N GLN A 129 -6.15 12.93 2.33
CA GLN A 129 -6.93 13.98 2.97
C GLN A 129 -8.42 13.86 2.61
N GLY A 130 -9.27 13.76 3.62
CA GLY A 130 -10.71 13.89 3.49
C GLY A 130 -11.17 15.33 3.73
N PRO A 131 -12.35 15.73 3.21
CA PRO A 131 -12.97 17.00 3.58
C PRO A 131 -13.11 17.12 5.11
N PRO A 132 -13.00 18.33 5.69
CA PRO A 132 -13.17 18.53 7.11
C PRO A 132 -14.48 17.92 7.64
N ARG A 133 -14.40 17.14 8.71
CA ARG A 133 -15.51 16.43 9.37
C ARG A 133 -16.12 15.28 8.55
N SER A 134 -15.49 14.86 7.45
CA SER A 134 -15.94 13.70 6.67
C SER A 134 -15.53 12.37 7.34
N GLU A 135 -16.15 11.28 6.91
CA GLU A 135 -15.74 9.94 7.31
C GLU A 135 -14.33 9.59 6.79
N THR A 136 -13.97 10.05 5.60
CA THR A 136 -12.62 9.89 5.07
C THR A 136 -11.58 10.56 5.98
N GLU A 137 -11.84 11.79 6.44
CA GLU A 137 -10.94 12.45 7.40
C GLU A 137 -10.80 11.65 8.71
N ARG A 138 -11.90 11.07 9.18
CA ARG A 138 -11.93 10.29 10.42
C ARG A 138 -11.18 8.96 10.33
N ASN A 139 -11.36 8.26 9.20
CA ASN A 139 -10.97 6.86 9.05
C ASN A 139 -9.63 6.67 8.30
N SER A 140 -9.06 7.73 7.72
CA SER A 140 -7.79 7.65 6.99
C SER A 140 -6.65 8.22 7.81
N GLY A 141 -5.75 7.35 8.29
CA GLY A 141 -4.50 7.75 8.94
C GLY A 141 -3.33 7.77 7.96
N ASP A 142 -2.35 8.63 8.22
CA ASP A 142 -1.12 8.71 7.45
C ASP A 142 -0.12 7.63 7.91
N GLY A 143 0.66 7.08 6.99
CA GLY A 143 1.67 6.08 7.32
C GLY A 143 2.30 5.40 6.12
N ALA A 144 3.29 4.58 6.41
CA ALA A 144 3.99 3.78 5.40
C ALA A 144 4.33 2.38 5.91
N VAL A 145 4.43 1.43 4.98
CA VAL A 145 4.90 0.07 5.23
C VAL A 145 5.83 -0.36 4.12
N GLY A 146 6.95 -1.00 4.49
CA GLY A 146 7.89 -1.63 3.57
C GLY A 146 7.83 -3.15 3.70
N PHE A 147 7.93 -3.86 2.58
CA PHE A 147 8.05 -5.31 2.50
C PHE A 147 9.31 -5.67 1.70
N LEU A 148 10.18 -6.46 2.29
CA LEU A 148 11.29 -7.08 1.58
C LEU A 148 10.85 -8.46 1.09
N LEU A 149 10.92 -8.67 -0.22
CA LEU A 149 10.40 -9.84 -0.91
C LEU A 149 11.54 -10.63 -1.56
N GLY A 150 11.44 -11.94 -1.55
CA GLY A 150 12.42 -12.82 -2.17
C GLY A 150 12.05 -14.29 -2.08
N SER A 151 13.03 -15.18 -2.29
CA SER A 151 12.82 -16.65 -2.33
C SER A 151 13.51 -17.42 -1.21
N HIS A 152 14.27 -16.74 -0.33
CA HIS A 152 15.00 -17.36 0.78
C HIS A 152 14.58 -16.76 2.11
N ASN A 153 14.52 -17.57 3.16
CA ASN A 153 14.15 -17.15 4.51
C ASN A 153 12.77 -16.45 4.58
N VAL A 154 11.83 -16.94 3.82
CA VAL A 154 10.48 -16.40 3.70
C VAL A 154 9.71 -16.62 5.01
N ILE A 155 9.16 -15.56 5.59
CA ILE A 155 8.30 -15.59 6.80
C ILE A 155 6.81 -15.72 6.46
N ALA A 156 6.43 -15.32 5.24
CA ALA A 156 5.09 -15.49 4.70
C ALA A 156 5.17 -15.79 3.21
N GLU A 157 4.66 -16.95 2.80
CA GLU A 157 4.68 -17.40 1.41
C GLU A 157 3.55 -16.77 0.61
N TYR A 158 3.84 -16.44 -0.66
CA TYR A 158 2.84 -16.00 -1.62
C TYR A 158 2.24 -17.22 -2.33
N GLU A 159 1.01 -17.59 -2.00
CA GLU A 159 0.33 -18.76 -2.52
C GLU A 159 -0.48 -18.49 -3.79
N GLY A 160 -0.94 -17.27 -3.98
CA GLY A 160 -1.72 -16.97 -5.18
C GLY A 160 -2.45 -15.66 -5.18
N PHE A 161 -3.10 -15.38 -6.32
CA PHE A 161 -3.74 -14.12 -6.59
C PHE A 161 -4.94 -14.28 -7.54
N TYR A 162 -5.98 -13.50 -7.28
CA TYR A 162 -7.09 -13.31 -8.20
C TYR A 162 -7.51 -11.83 -8.23
N SER A 163 -7.92 -11.33 -9.36
CA SER A 163 -8.34 -9.92 -9.52
C SER A 163 -9.60 -9.82 -10.36
N VAL A 164 -10.53 -9.03 -9.87
CA VAL A 164 -11.69 -8.57 -10.62
C VAL A 164 -11.54 -7.08 -10.87
N THR A 165 -11.86 -6.63 -12.08
CA THR A 165 -11.83 -5.22 -12.43
C THR A 165 -13.23 -4.77 -12.81
N LYS A 166 -13.78 -3.81 -12.06
CA LYS A 166 -15.03 -3.13 -12.38
C LYS A 166 -14.82 -1.63 -12.30
N ASN A 167 -15.39 -0.90 -13.23
CA ASN A 167 -15.41 0.56 -13.19
C ASN A 167 -16.55 1.00 -12.26
N LEU A 168 -16.21 1.26 -11.01
CA LEU A 168 -17.11 1.81 -10.00
C LEU A 168 -16.58 3.17 -9.55
N LEU A 169 -17.43 4.18 -9.58
CA LEU A 169 -17.09 5.52 -9.11
C LEU A 169 -17.44 5.65 -7.63
N ASP A 170 -16.59 5.09 -6.76
CA ASP A 170 -16.74 5.15 -5.30
C ASP A 170 -15.93 6.31 -4.68
N ASN A 171 -14.64 6.30 -4.90
CA ASN A 171 -13.70 7.31 -4.43
C ASN A 171 -12.82 7.79 -5.57
N TRP A 172 -12.65 9.10 -5.71
CA TRP A 172 -11.74 9.68 -6.70
C TRP A 172 -11.16 11.01 -6.24
N ARG A 173 -10.10 11.42 -6.90
CA ARG A 173 -9.49 12.74 -6.73
C ARG A 173 -8.88 13.17 -8.06
N SER A 174 -9.30 14.29 -8.59
CA SER A 174 -8.73 14.87 -9.81
C SER A 174 -7.55 15.78 -9.47
N ASN A 175 -6.73 16.10 -10.47
CA ASN A 175 -5.66 17.08 -10.30
C ASN A 175 -6.20 18.41 -9.79
N GLY A 176 -5.60 18.93 -8.71
CA GLY A 176 -6.03 20.16 -8.06
C GLY A 176 -7.12 19.99 -7.00
N ASP A 177 -7.71 18.81 -6.85
CA ASP A 177 -8.60 18.54 -5.73
C ASP A 177 -7.77 18.35 -4.44
N PRO A 178 -8.02 19.18 -3.40
CA PRO A 178 -7.31 19.03 -2.12
C PRO A 178 -7.78 17.81 -1.33
N PHE A 179 -9.00 17.34 -1.58
CA PHE A 179 -9.63 16.26 -0.83
C PHE A 179 -10.12 15.14 -1.73
N VAL A 180 -10.17 13.93 -1.17
CA VAL A 180 -10.84 12.78 -1.79
C VAL A 180 -12.33 13.08 -1.89
N ARG A 181 -12.91 12.82 -3.05
CA ARG A 181 -14.36 12.86 -3.29
C ARG A 181 -14.91 11.45 -3.15
N THR A 182 -16.12 11.34 -2.64
CA THR A 182 -16.86 10.08 -2.50
C THR A 182 -18.21 10.19 -3.17
N TRP A 183 -18.74 9.08 -3.68
CA TRP A 183 -20.13 8.94 -4.08
C TRP A 183 -21.01 8.65 -2.86
N GLU A 184 -22.29 8.38 -3.07
CA GLU A 184 -23.20 7.94 -2.02
C GLU A 184 -22.76 6.57 -1.47
N ASP A 185 -22.48 6.48 -0.18
CA ASP A 185 -21.90 5.30 0.47
C ASP A 185 -22.75 4.05 0.30
N ARG A 186 -24.07 4.19 0.42
CA ARG A 186 -25.00 3.06 0.24
C ARG A 186 -24.90 2.45 -1.15
N PHE A 187 -24.87 3.28 -2.18
CA PHE A 187 -24.73 2.79 -3.56
C PHE A 187 -23.38 2.14 -3.81
N ALA A 188 -22.30 2.74 -3.29
CA ALA A 188 -20.95 2.19 -3.41
C ALA A 188 -20.81 0.82 -2.72
N ILE A 189 -21.50 0.62 -1.58
CA ILE A 189 -21.50 -0.65 -0.86
C ILE A 189 -22.37 -1.69 -1.59
N GLU A 190 -23.65 -1.41 -1.82
CA GLU A 190 -24.62 -2.38 -2.33
C GLU A 190 -24.31 -2.79 -3.78
N GLU A 191 -24.02 -1.84 -4.66
CA GLU A 191 -23.80 -2.10 -6.09
C GLU A 191 -22.33 -2.38 -6.45
N GLY A 192 -21.42 -1.95 -5.63
CA GLY A 192 -19.98 -2.07 -5.87
C GLY A 192 -19.32 -3.12 -5.01
N LEU A 193 -19.09 -2.77 -3.75
CA LEU A 193 -18.21 -3.51 -2.87
C LEU A 193 -18.67 -4.97 -2.65
N GLU A 194 -19.95 -5.19 -2.32
CA GLU A 194 -20.48 -6.52 -2.06
C GLU A 194 -20.39 -7.43 -3.29
N ASN A 195 -20.78 -6.93 -4.46
CA ASN A 195 -20.75 -7.68 -5.71
C ASN A 195 -19.30 -8.00 -6.13
N VAL A 196 -18.40 -7.01 -6.03
CA VAL A 196 -16.98 -7.20 -6.41
C VAL A 196 -16.27 -8.16 -5.49
N LEU A 197 -16.50 -8.08 -4.18
CA LEU A 197 -15.91 -8.99 -3.20
C LEU A 197 -16.41 -10.42 -3.40
N ASN A 198 -17.72 -10.60 -3.56
CA ASN A 198 -18.30 -11.93 -3.78
C ASN A 198 -17.76 -12.58 -5.06
N ASP A 199 -17.68 -11.82 -6.16
CA ASP A 199 -17.10 -12.30 -7.41
C ASP A 199 -15.63 -12.68 -7.25
N ALA A 200 -14.83 -11.84 -6.59
CA ALA A 200 -13.39 -12.05 -6.41
C ALA A 200 -13.11 -13.25 -5.50
N ILE A 201 -13.80 -13.36 -4.35
CA ILE A 201 -13.63 -14.44 -3.40
C ILE A 201 -14.05 -15.77 -4.03
N SER A 202 -15.24 -15.82 -4.65
CA SER A 202 -15.76 -17.03 -5.29
C SER A 202 -14.84 -17.54 -6.39
N ALA A 203 -14.34 -16.63 -7.23
CA ALA A 203 -13.44 -16.98 -8.31
C ALA A 203 -12.04 -17.39 -7.81
N TYR A 204 -11.53 -16.77 -6.73
CA TYR A 204 -10.29 -17.20 -6.08
C TYR A 204 -10.41 -18.63 -5.55
N LEU A 205 -11.46 -18.90 -4.76
CA LEU A 205 -11.71 -20.24 -4.19
C LEU A 205 -11.82 -21.32 -5.27
N LEU A 206 -12.55 -21.00 -6.34
CA LEU A 206 -12.69 -21.92 -7.49
C LEU A 206 -11.35 -22.16 -8.18
N LYS A 207 -10.59 -21.10 -8.46
CA LYS A 207 -9.28 -21.19 -9.15
C LYS A 207 -8.28 -22.08 -8.42
N TYR A 208 -8.25 -21.98 -7.09
CA TYR A 208 -7.27 -22.71 -6.28
C TYR A 208 -7.86 -23.95 -5.60
N ASN A 209 -9.12 -24.31 -5.93
CA ASN A 209 -9.84 -25.45 -5.35
C ASN A 209 -9.84 -25.41 -3.80
N MET A 210 -10.09 -24.25 -3.25
CA MET A 210 -10.11 -23.99 -1.80
C MET A 210 -11.53 -23.74 -1.29
N LYS A 211 -11.70 -23.85 0.02
CA LYS A 211 -12.94 -23.53 0.76
C LYS A 211 -12.65 -22.44 1.80
N PRO A 212 -13.66 -21.68 2.23
CA PRO A 212 -13.48 -20.69 3.30
C PRO A 212 -12.87 -21.27 4.59
N SER A 213 -13.15 -22.56 4.90
CA SER A 213 -12.60 -23.26 6.05
C SER A 213 -11.09 -23.51 5.99
N ASP A 214 -10.47 -23.37 4.82
CA ASP A 214 -9.04 -23.62 4.64
C ASP A 214 -8.21 -22.40 5.10
N PHE A 215 -8.87 -21.26 5.38
CA PHE A 215 -8.23 -20.06 5.87
C PHE A 215 -8.33 -19.97 7.40
N ALA A 216 -7.19 -19.86 8.04
CA ALA A 216 -7.14 -19.63 9.50
C ALA A 216 -7.62 -18.22 9.89
N ARG A 217 -7.40 -17.25 9.00
CA ARG A 217 -7.86 -15.86 9.17
C ARG A 217 -8.11 -15.22 7.80
N VAL A 218 -9.05 -14.28 7.78
CA VAL A 218 -9.33 -13.38 6.65
C VAL A 218 -9.18 -11.96 7.18
N ALA A 219 -8.42 -11.10 6.49
CA ALA A 219 -8.16 -9.71 6.85
C ALA A 219 -8.66 -8.77 5.73
#